data_fca3253f293b08da4668d222feee2e5a
#
_entry.id   fca3253f293b08da4668d222feee2e5a
#
_cell.length_a   1.000
_cell.length_b   1.000
_cell.length_c   1.000
_cell.angle_alpha   90.00
_cell.angle_beta   90.00
_cell.angle_gamma   90.00
#
_symmetry.space_group_name_H-M   'P 1'
#
loop_
_entity.id
_entity.type
_entity.pdbx_description
1 polymer ?
#
loop_
_entity_poly.entity_id
_entity_poly.type
_entity_poly.pdbx_seq_one_letter_code
_entity_poly.pdbx_strand_id
1 'polypeptide(L)'
;MNEKQVKIALGGMLHDIGKILYLYNGGRNYSTSGYEFLKEQGISDDDILDQVRYHHSNMIKGADIADDSLAYITYWADNVVASADRRNKEESEKHIYDKFMPLESIFNVLNNNDQKYTYDMSRVYDSGELNYPSESAGQYSEEIYVKICKQLSEGLKQIELDERYVNSLLGVLEANVSFVPSSIDNADISLFDHLKITAAVGNCIYEYLEEQGISNYKHALFENAADYYMKKCFLMFSM
;
A
#
# COMPACT_ATOMS: atom_id res chain seq x y z
N MET A 1 15.29 -1.31 15.60
CA MET A 1 15.16 -2.12 14.36
C MET A 1 16.52 -2.26 13.73
N ASN A 2 16.82 -3.37 13.05
CA ASN A 2 18.03 -3.43 12.23
C ASN A 2 17.80 -2.71 10.88
N GLU A 3 18.87 -2.50 10.10
CA GLU A 3 18.80 -1.73 8.84
C GLU A 3 17.79 -2.33 7.84
N LYS A 4 17.78 -3.67 7.65
CA LYS A 4 16.83 -4.32 6.74
C LYS A 4 15.38 -4.16 7.20
N GLN A 5 15.11 -4.24 8.49
CA GLN A 5 13.77 -4.00 9.05
C GLN A 5 13.28 -2.57 8.78
N VAL A 6 14.17 -1.58 8.91
CA VAL A 6 13.86 -0.19 8.57
C VAL A 6 13.52 -0.05 7.10
N LYS A 7 14.34 -0.61 6.20
CA LYS A 7 14.11 -0.58 4.76
C LYS A 7 12.83 -1.29 4.34
N ILE A 8 12.48 -2.42 4.99
CA ILE A 8 11.21 -3.12 4.76
C ILE A 8 10.03 -2.26 5.21
N ALA A 9 10.14 -1.61 6.37
CA ALA A 9 9.10 -0.71 6.84
C ALA A 9 8.88 0.45 5.85
N LEU A 10 9.95 1.12 5.44
CA LEU A 10 9.91 2.25 4.51
C LEU A 10 9.42 1.84 3.12
N GLY A 11 9.97 0.77 2.55
CA GLY A 11 9.56 0.25 1.25
C GLY A 11 8.10 -0.23 1.25
N GLY A 12 7.70 -0.98 2.30
CA GLY A 12 6.32 -1.42 2.48
C GLY A 12 5.32 -0.27 2.63
N MET A 13 5.70 0.83 3.30
CA MET A 13 4.87 2.03 3.39
C MET A 13 4.79 2.83 2.07
N LEU A 14 5.69 2.62 1.14
CA LEU A 14 5.76 3.36 -0.12
C LEU A 14 5.37 2.53 -1.35
N HIS A 15 5.22 1.19 -1.23
CA HIS A 15 5.12 0.30 -2.39
C HIS A 15 4.01 0.67 -3.38
N ASP A 16 2.87 1.11 -2.87
CA ASP A 16 1.68 1.44 -3.66
C ASP A 16 1.41 2.94 -3.83
N ILE A 17 2.39 3.80 -3.51
CA ILE A 17 2.26 5.25 -3.65
C ILE A 17 1.92 5.68 -5.08
N GLY A 18 2.32 4.89 -6.05
CA GLY A 18 2.03 5.12 -7.46
C GLY A 18 0.55 5.01 -7.84
N LYS A 19 -0.31 4.43 -7.00
CA LYS A 19 -1.76 4.43 -7.21
C LYS A 19 -2.32 5.84 -7.31
N ILE A 20 -1.83 6.77 -6.48
CA ILE A 20 -2.26 8.17 -6.49
C ILE A 20 -1.89 8.83 -7.83
N LEU A 21 -0.67 8.56 -8.31
CA LEU A 21 -0.18 9.10 -9.59
C LEU A 21 -0.97 8.55 -10.79
N TYR A 22 -1.36 7.26 -10.72
CA TYR A 22 -2.19 6.63 -11.74
C TYR A 22 -3.58 7.28 -11.83
N LEU A 23 -4.17 7.62 -10.71
CA LEU A 23 -5.47 8.30 -10.65
C LEU A 23 -5.40 9.71 -11.23
N TYR A 24 -4.24 10.35 -11.13
CA TYR A 24 -3.96 11.68 -11.68
C TYR A 24 -3.53 11.64 -13.16
N ASN A 25 -2.51 10.86 -13.54
CA ASN A 25 -1.89 10.90 -14.86
C ASN A 25 -2.36 9.81 -15.83
N GLY A 26 -3.17 8.83 -15.38
CA GLY A 26 -3.57 7.70 -16.21
C GLY A 26 -2.41 6.80 -16.64
N GLY A 27 -1.35 6.71 -15.84
CA GLY A 27 -0.15 5.92 -16.11
C GLY A 27 -0.46 4.45 -16.41
N ARG A 28 0.40 3.78 -17.18
CA ARG A 28 0.20 2.39 -17.60
C ARG A 28 0.48 1.37 -16.49
N ASN A 29 1.29 1.76 -15.49
CA ASN A 29 1.76 0.88 -14.41
C ASN A 29 2.10 1.72 -13.18
N TYR A 30 1.31 1.58 -12.12
CA TYR A 30 1.51 2.39 -10.91
C TYR A 30 2.78 2.02 -10.13
N SER A 31 3.29 0.79 -10.21
CA SER A 31 4.59 0.44 -9.61
C SER A 31 5.73 1.23 -10.25
N THR A 32 5.74 1.36 -11.57
CA THR A 32 6.73 2.16 -12.30
C THR A 32 6.55 3.65 -12.00
N SER A 33 5.32 4.15 -11.99
CA SER A 33 5.04 5.56 -11.68
C SER A 33 5.47 5.91 -10.25
N GLY A 34 5.23 5.02 -9.28
CA GLY A 34 5.67 5.18 -7.90
C GLY A 34 7.20 5.22 -7.78
N TYR A 35 7.88 4.30 -8.44
CA TYR A 35 9.34 4.26 -8.50
C TYR A 35 9.93 5.57 -9.07
N GLU A 36 9.43 6.04 -10.21
CA GLU A 36 9.87 7.27 -10.85
C GLU A 36 9.61 8.49 -9.95
N PHE A 37 8.43 8.59 -9.38
CA PHE A 37 8.07 9.65 -8.44
C PHE A 37 9.04 9.70 -7.25
N LEU A 38 9.34 8.58 -6.62
CA LEU A 38 10.24 8.55 -5.47
C LEU A 38 11.66 8.97 -5.85
N LYS A 39 12.13 8.58 -7.03
CA LYS A 39 13.43 9.07 -7.56
C LYS A 39 13.43 10.58 -7.77
N GLU A 40 12.36 11.15 -8.27
CA GLU A 40 12.19 12.61 -8.41
C GLU A 40 12.19 13.34 -7.06
N GLN A 41 11.75 12.66 -5.98
CA GLN A 41 11.86 13.20 -4.62
C GLN A 41 13.28 13.06 -4.02
N GLY A 42 14.23 12.47 -4.75
CA GLY A 42 15.61 12.30 -4.31
C GLY A 42 15.91 11.00 -3.57
N ILE A 43 14.94 10.06 -3.53
CA ILE A 43 15.16 8.74 -2.94
C ILE A 43 16.06 7.93 -3.88
N SER A 44 17.17 7.40 -3.37
CA SER A 44 18.19 6.69 -4.13
C SER A 44 18.57 5.33 -3.54
N ASP A 45 17.94 4.90 -2.45
CA ASP A 45 18.17 3.57 -1.85
C ASP A 45 17.49 2.50 -2.71
N ASP A 46 18.29 1.66 -3.36
CA ASP A 46 17.80 0.61 -4.26
C ASP A 46 16.93 -0.43 -3.52
N ASP A 47 17.24 -0.75 -2.26
CA ASP A 47 16.42 -1.69 -1.47
C ASP A 47 14.99 -1.16 -1.24
N ILE A 48 14.82 0.15 -1.11
CA ILE A 48 13.50 0.78 -0.99
C ILE A 48 12.83 0.87 -2.36
N LEU A 49 13.56 1.33 -3.37
CA LEU A 49 13.04 1.53 -4.72
C LEU A 49 12.61 0.22 -5.39
N ASP A 50 13.33 -0.87 -5.18
CA ASP A 50 13.01 -2.19 -5.72
C ASP A 50 11.72 -2.74 -5.10
N GLN A 51 11.46 -2.51 -3.82
CA GLN A 51 10.20 -2.86 -3.18
C GLN A 51 9.02 -2.17 -3.87
N VAL A 52 9.15 -0.88 -4.22
CA VAL A 52 8.11 -0.13 -4.92
C VAL A 52 7.94 -0.62 -6.36
N ARG A 53 9.04 -0.88 -7.06
CA ARG A 53 9.02 -1.25 -8.48
C ARG A 53 8.54 -2.66 -8.72
N TYR A 54 8.88 -3.61 -7.85
CA TYR A 54 8.77 -5.04 -8.10
C TYR A 54 7.78 -5.77 -7.19
N HIS A 55 6.90 -5.09 -6.45
CA HIS A 55 5.93 -5.74 -5.56
C HIS A 55 4.83 -6.53 -6.27
N HIS A 56 4.73 -6.52 -7.60
CA HIS A 56 3.76 -7.30 -8.36
C HIS A 56 4.39 -8.49 -9.10
N SER A 57 3.62 -9.60 -9.22
CA SER A 57 4.10 -10.86 -9.81
C SER A 57 4.61 -10.73 -11.24
N ASN A 58 3.98 -9.89 -12.07
CA ASN A 58 4.41 -9.63 -13.45
C ASN A 58 5.70 -8.81 -13.53
N MET A 59 5.96 -7.96 -12.52
CA MET A 59 7.17 -7.15 -12.46
C MET A 59 8.34 -7.94 -11.87
N ILE A 60 8.13 -8.63 -10.75
CA ILE A 60 9.19 -9.35 -10.04
C ILE A 60 9.69 -10.58 -10.82
N LYS A 61 8.83 -11.21 -11.63
CA LYS A 61 9.18 -12.40 -12.42
C LYS A 61 10.31 -12.15 -13.42
N GLY A 62 10.39 -10.95 -13.97
CA GLY A 62 11.41 -10.54 -14.94
C GLY A 62 12.47 -9.60 -14.38
N ALA A 63 12.47 -9.36 -13.07
CA ALA A 63 13.40 -8.43 -12.44
C ALA A 63 14.81 -9.01 -12.36
N ASP A 64 15.79 -8.18 -12.70
CA ASP A 64 17.22 -8.46 -12.47
C ASP A 64 17.63 -7.89 -11.11
N ILE A 65 17.21 -8.57 -10.05
CA ILE A 65 17.47 -8.23 -8.64
C ILE A 65 18.08 -9.42 -7.90
N ALA A 66 18.81 -9.15 -6.82
CA ALA A 66 19.46 -10.17 -6.01
C ALA A 66 18.44 -11.14 -5.39
N ASP A 67 18.84 -12.39 -5.18
CA ASP A 67 17.96 -13.42 -4.61
C ASP A 67 17.54 -13.12 -3.15
N ASP A 68 18.26 -12.24 -2.46
CA ASP A 68 17.95 -11.73 -1.13
C ASP A 68 17.33 -10.32 -1.14
N SER A 69 16.84 -9.84 -2.29
CA SER A 69 16.17 -8.54 -2.41
C SER A 69 14.94 -8.46 -1.52
N LEU A 70 14.79 -7.34 -0.81
CA LEU A 70 13.63 -7.05 0.03
C LEU A 70 12.32 -6.94 -0.74
N ALA A 71 12.39 -6.75 -2.06
CA ALA A 71 11.22 -6.75 -2.94
C ALA A 71 10.41 -8.04 -2.87
N TYR A 72 11.05 -9.21 -2.65
CA TYR A 72 10.34 -10.48 -2.47
C TYR A 72 9.52 -10.52 -1.18
N ILE A 73 10.00 -9.87 -0.12
CA ILE A 73 9.29 -9.77 1.16
C ILE A 73 8.06 -8.88 0.99
N THR A 74 8.23 -7.70 0.39
CA THR A 74 7.11 -6.76 0.13
C THR A 74 6.10 -7.35 -0.83
N TYR A 75 6.54 -8.02 -1.91
CA TYR A 75 5.65 -8.77 -2.82
C TYR A 75 4.75 -9.74 -2.07
N TRP A 76 5.33 -10.49 -1.12
CA TRP A 76 4.55 -11.46 -0.37
C TRP A 76 3.66 -10.81 0.69
N ALA A 77 4.16 -9.80 1.39
CA ALA A 77 3.40 -9.04 2.37
C ALA A 77 2.16 -8.38 1.75
N ASP A 78 2.32 -7.76 0.58
CA ASP A 78 1.21 -7.18 -0.19
C ASP A 78 0.18 -8.23 -0.58
N ASN A 79 0.61 -9.40 -1.10
CA ASN A 79 -0.32 -10.49 -1.43
C ASN A 79 -1.10 -11.02 -0.21
N VAL A 80 -0.47 -11.10 0.97
CA VAL A 80 -1.13 -11.51 2.22
C VAL A 80 -2.19 -10.49 2.61
N VAL A 81 -1.85 -9.20 2.62
CA VAL A 81 -2.75 -8.11 2.98
C VAL A 81 -3.89 -7.99 1.97
N ALA A 82 -3.58 -7.96 0.68
CA ALA A 82 -4.59 -7.89 -0.37
C ALA A 82 -5.50 -9.12 -0.43
N SER A 83 -5.06 -10.29 0.06
CA SER A 83 -5.92 -11.48 0.12
C SER A 83 -7.05 -11.34 1.12
N ALA A 84 -6.82 -10.63 2.22
CA ALA A 84 -7.87 -10.31 3.20
C ALA A 84 -8.91 -9.34 2.63
N ASP A 85 -8.51 -8.51 1.65
CA ASP A 85 -9.37 -7.55 0.97
C ASP A 85 -10.22 -8.20 -0.14
N ARG A 86 -9.78 -9.35 -0.66
CA ARG A 86 -10.49 -10.11 -1.70
C ARG A 86 -11.63 -10.93 -1.09
N ARG A 87 -12.69 -10.24 -0.72
CA ARG A 87 -13.93 -10.92 -0.33
C ARG A 87 -14.48 -11.67 -1.54
N ASN A 88 -15.04 -12.87 -1.32
CA ASN A 88 -15.64 -13.67 -2.39
C ASN A 88 -16.62 -12.78 -3.16
N LYS A 89 -16.30 -12.51 -4.41
CA LYS A 89 -17.23 -11.92 -5.37
C LYS A 89 -18.26 -13.01 -5.67
N GLU A 90 -19.37 -13.01 -4.94
CA GLU A 90 -20.58 -13.57 -5.51
C GLU A 90 -20.81 -12.78 -6.80
N GLU A 91 -21.14 -13.47 -7.90
CA GLU A 91 -21.35 -12.94 -9.24
C GLU A 91 -22.36 -11.76 -9.21
N SER A 92 -21.93 -10.61 -8.80
CA SER A 92 -22.75 -9.44 -8.71
C SER A 92 -22.15 -8.31 -9.50
N GLU A 93 -22.89 -7.96 -10.53
CA GLU A 93 -22.86 -6.67 -11.22
C GLU A 93 -21.49 -6.19 -11.75
N LYS A 94 -21.45 -5.97 -13.06
CA LYS A 94 -20.39 -5.19 -13.71
C LYS A 94 -20.32 -3.83 -13.04
N HIS A 95 -19.48 -3.70 -12.02
CA HIS A 95 -19.16 -2.41 -11.47
C HIS A 95 -18.60 -1.54 -12.59
N ILE A 96 -19.23 -0.39 -12.82
CA ILE A 96 -18.69 0.64 -13.69
C ILE A 96 -17.38 1.06 -13.03
N TYR A 97 -16.27 0.91 -13.75
CA TYR A 97 -14.95 1.33 -13.30
C TYR A 97 -14.97 2.86 -13.11
N ASP A 98 -15.05 3.30 -11.86
CA ASP A 98 -14.92 4.70 -11.50
C ASP A 98 -13.61 4.92 -10.71
N LYS A 99 -12.63 5.51 -11.37
CA LYS A 99 -11.33 5.81 -10.77
C LYS A 99 -11.40 6.88 -9.66
N PHE A 100 -12.49 7.58 -9.56
CA PHE A 100 -12.73 8.64 -8.56
C PHE A 100 -13.71 8.22 -7.47
N MET A 101 -13.91 6.91 -7.30
CA MET A 101 -14.76 6.40 -6.24
C MET A 101 -14.24 6.86 -4.86
N PRO A 102 -15.09 7.44 -4.02
CA PRO A 102 -14.70 7.82 -2.66
C PRO A 102 -14.51 6.61 -1.76
N LEU A 103 -13.71 6.77 -0.71
CA LEU A 103 -13.56 5.74 0.32
C LEU A 103 -14.90 5.49 0.99
N GLU A 104 -15.35 4.24 0.99
CA GLU A 104 -16.54 3.80 1.70
C GLU A 104 -16.24 3.60 3.20
N SER A 105 -17.23 3.86 4.03
CA SER A 105 -17.11 3.52 5.45
C SER A 105 -17.13 2.02 5.67
N ILE A 106 -16.17 1.50 6.45
CA ILE A 106 -16.15 0.08 6.86
C ILE A 106 -17.46 -0.32 7.59
N PHE A 107 -18.14 0.62 8.22
CA PHE A 107 -19.44 0.38 8.87
C PHE A 107 -20.56 0.03 7.87
N ASN A 108 -20.40 0.34 6.58
CA ASN A 108 -21.35 -0.15 5.57
C ASN A 108 -21.39 -1.67 5.54
N VAL A 109 -20.23 -2.31 5.64
CA VAL A 109 -20.10 -3.78 5.66
C VAL A 109 -20.48 -4.34 7.02
N LEU A 110 -19.97 -3.76 8.10
CA LEU A 110 -20.20 -4.27 9.46
C LEU A 110 -21.67 -4.20 9.89
N ASN A 111 -22.39 -3.18 9.44
CA ASN A 111 -23.80 -2.97 9.76
C ASN A 111 -24.75 -3.50 8.69
N ASN A 112 -24.22 -4.03 7.58
CA ASN A 112 -25.01 -4.44 6.41
C ASN A 112 -25.98 -3.34 5.94
N ASN A 113 -25.42 -2.11 5.75
CA ASN A 113 -26.20 -0.95 5.35
C ASN A 113 -26.68 -1.08 3.90
N ASP A 114 -27.98 -0.89 3.66
CA ASP A 114 -28.54 -0.79 2.31
C ASP A 114 -28.06 0.45 1.57
N GLN A 115 -27.86 1.56 2.30
CA GLN A 115 -27.34 2.81 1.79
C GLN A 115 -25.89 2.98 2.19
N LYS A 116 -25.04 3.33 1.21
CA LYS A 116 -23.61 3.46 1.44
C LYS A 116 -23.22 4.86 1.89
N TYR A 117 -22.42 4.90 2.95
CA TYR A 117 -21.80 6.10 3.49
C TYR A 117 -20.36 6.18 2.99
N THR A 118 -19.96 7.34 2.51
CA THR A 118 -18.62 7.60 1.97
C THR A 118 -17.99 8.82 2.62
N TYR A 119 -16.65 8.92 2.56
CA TYR A 119 -15.90 10.05 3.10
C TYR A 119 -15.69 11.14 2.05
N ASP A 120 -15.78 12.41 2.48
CA ASP A 120 -15.49 13.56 1.65
C ASP A 120 -14.03 14.01 1.83
N MET A 121 -13.21 13.77 0.80
CA MET A 121 -11.78 14.15 0.86
C MET A 121 -11.56 15.66 0.95
N SER A 122 -12.45 16.48 0.42
CA SER A 122 -12.25 17.94 0.43
C SER A 122 -12.23 18.52 1.83
N ARG A 123 -12.96 17.92 2.77
CA ARG A 123 -13.05 18.40 4.14
C ARG A 123 -11.77 18.22 4.96
N VAL A 124 -10.99 17.17 4.69
CA VAL A 124 -9.76 16.87 5.45
C VAL A 124 -8.71 17.94 5.25
N TYR A 125 -8.62 18.47 4.04
CA TYR A 125 -7.57 19.41 3.66
C TYR A 125 -7.94 20.89 3.84
N ASP A 126 -9.21 21.20 3.84
CA ASP A 126 -9.67 22.58 3.78
C ASP A 126 -10.21 23.14 5.11
N SER A 127 -10.70 22.29 6.01
CA SER A 127 -11.37 22.77 7.25
C SER A 127 -10.67 22.42 8.55
N GLY A 128 -9.79 21.40 8.56
CA GLY A 128 -9.24 20.83 9.80
C GLY A 128 -10.32 20.18 10.70
N GLU A 129 -11.54 19.99 10.19
CA GLU A 129 -12.64 19.34 10.87
C GLU A 129 -12.54 17.82 10.75
N LEU A 130 -13.13 17.10 11.71
CA LEU A 130 -13.24 15.66 11.62
C LEU A 130 -14.12 15.25 10.43
N ASN A 131 -13.62 14.33 9.62
CA ASN A 131 -14.33 13.83 8.46
C ASN A 131 -15.18 12.63 8.85
N TYR A 132 -16.49 12.79 8.86
CA TYR A 132 -17.44 11.71 9.09
C TYR A 132 -18.04 11.25 7.76
N PRO A 133 -18.26 9.94 7.58
CA PRO A 133 -18.90 9.43 6.36
C PRO A 133 -20.36 9.92 6.27
N SER A 134 -20.80 10.23 5.06
CA SER A 134 -22.16 10.68 4.78
C SER A 134 -22.72 10.05 3.50
N GLU A 135 -24.02 10.08 3.32
CA GLU A 135 -24.71 9.58 2.12
C GLU A 135 -24.43 10.42 0.87
N SER A 136 -24.00 11.65 1.06
CA SER A 136 -23.78 12.64 0.01
C SER A 136 -22.34 13.17 -0.01
N ALA A 137 -21.37 12.32 0.27
CA ALA A 137 -19.97 12.72 0.12
C ALA A 137 -19.68 13.16 -1.32
N GLY A 138 -18.90 14.22 -1.47
CA GLY A 138 -18.51 14.75 -2.78
C GLY A 138 -17.75 13.71 -3.60
N GLN A 139 -17.89 13.80 -4.91
CA GLN A 139 -17.09 12.97 -5.82
C GLN A 139 -15.62 13.38 -5.73
N TYR A 140 -14.73 12.38 -5.76
CA TYR A 140 -13.32 12.62 -5.92
C TYR A 140 -13.04 13.12 -7.34
N SER A 141 -12.01 13.93 -7.49
CA SER A 141 -11.64 14.51 -8.78
C SER A 141 -10.13 14.42 -9.02
N GLU A 142 -9.74 14.59 -10.27
CA GLU A 142 -8.32 14.66 -10.63
C GLU A 142 -7.58 15.77 -9.85
N GLU A 143 -8.23 16.92 -9.64
CA GLU A 143 -7.67 18.05 -8.90
C GLU A 143 -7.33 17.71 -7.45
N ILE A 144 -8.15 16.88 -6.79
CA ILE A 144 -7.87 16.38 -5.44
C ILE A 144 -6.60 15.52 -5.45
N TYR A 145 -6.44 14.61 -6.42
CA TYR A 145 -5.25 13.78 -6.53
C TYR A 145 -3.99 14.58 -6.86
N VAL A 146 -4.09 15.64 -7.67
CA VAL A 146 -3.00 16.62 -7.90
C VAL A 146 -2.55 17.24 -6.58
N LYS A 147 -3.51 17.68 -5.76
CA LYS A 147 -3.24 18.29 -4.44
C LYS A 147 -2.53 17.28 -3.51
N ILE A 148 -3.01 16.04 -3.46
CA ILE A 148 -2.39 14.97 -2.67
C ILE A 148 -0.95 14.72 -3.13
N CYS A 149 -0.70 14.56 -4.42
CA CYS A 149 0.64 14.35 -4.98
C CYS A 149 1.60 15.47 -4.59
N LYS A 150 1.13 16.72 -4.65
CA LYS A 150 1.93 17.88 -4.25
C LYS A 150 2.27 17.85 -2.76
N GLN A 151 1.29 17.61 -1.90
CA GLN A 151 1.51 17.55 -0.44
C GLN A 151 2.41 16.38 -0.04
N LEU A 152 2.26 15.22 -0.68
CA LEU A 152 3.16 14.08 -0.49
C LEU A 152 4.59 14.42 -0.91
N SER A 153 4.78 15.06 -2.07
CA SER A 153 6.08 15.51 -2.55
C SER A 153 6.73 16.49 -1.56
N GLU A 154 5.97 17.45 -1.04
CA GLU A 154 6.45 18.41 -0.04
C GLU A 154 6.79 17.73 1.28
N GLY A 155 5.98 16.78 1.74
CA GLY A 155 6.23 16.01 2.97
C GLY A 155 7.47 15.11 2.84
N LEU A 156 7.60 14.38 1.74
CA LEU A 156 8.73 13.47 1.50
C LEU A 156 10.08 14.20 1.42
N LYS A 157 10.11 15.42 0.89
CA LYS A 157 11.33 16.25 0.84
C LYS A 157 11.81 16.73 2.21
N GLN A 158 10.96 16.67 3.24
CA GLN A 158 11.30 17.14 4.58
C GLN A 158 11.78 16.02 5.50
N ILE A 159 11.72 14.77 5.06
CA ILE A 159 12.11 13.61 5.83
C ILE A 159 13.25 12.85 5.15
N GLU A 160 14.14 12.29 5.96
CA GLU A 160 15.13 11.30 5.52
C GLU A 160 14.51 9.90 5.68
N LEU A 161 14.81 8.98 4.76
CA LEU A 161 14.31 7.61 4.84
C LEU A 161 15.25 6.74 5.68
N ASP A 162 15.23 6.95 6.98
CA ASP A 162 15.94 6.15 7.98
C ASP A 162 15.07 5.87 9.21
N GLU A 163 15.61 5.11 10.18
CA GLU A 163 14.89 4.70 11.39
C GLU A 163 14.26 5.87 12.15
N ARG A 164 14.90 7.05 12.18
CA ARG A 164 14.44 8.23 12.91
C ARG A 164 13.14 8.80 12.34
N TYR A 165 12.92 8.60 11.04
CA TYR A 165 11.82 9.19 10.29
C TYR A 165 10.70 8.21 9.93
N VAL A 166 10.75 6.95 10.36
CA VAL A 166 9.67 5.97 10.13
C VAL A 166 8.31 6.53 10.57
N ASN A 167 8.23 7.11 11.76
CA ASN A 167 7.00 7.72 12.26
C ASN A 167 6.62 8.99 11.51
N SER A 168 7.60 9.76 11.02
CA SER A 168 7.33 10.96 10.22
C SER A 168 6.75 10.58 8.86
N LEU A 169 7.29 9.55 8.21
CA LEU A 169 6.72 9.01 6.98
C LEU A 169 5.28 8.51 7.21
N LEU A 170 5.06 7.76 8.29
CA LEU A 170 3.73 7.29 8.66
C LEU A 170 2.75 8.47 8.81
N GLY A 171 3.15 9.55 9.49
CA GLY A 171 2.33 10.76 9.63
C GLY A 171 2.07 11.48 8.31
N VAL A 172 3.06 11.55 7.41
CA VAL A 172 2.87 12.12 6.06
C VAL A 172 1.87 11.29 5.25
N LEU A 173 1.95 9.97 5.31
CA LEU A 173 1.01 9.08 4.61
C LEU A 173 -0.39 9.17 5.23
N GLU A 174 -0.50 9.15 6.56
CA GLU A 174 -1.77 9.30 7.27
C GLU A 174 -2.49 10.59 6.86
N ALA A 175 -1.79 11.71 6.88
CA ALA A 175 -2.35 13.01 6.53
C ALA A 175 -2.82 13.09 5.07
N ASN A 176 -2.26 12.32 4.16
CA ASN A 176 -2.50 12.48 2.73
C ASN A 176 -3.32 11.35 2.10
N VAL A 177 -3.26 10.12 2.62
CA VAL A 177 -3.86 8.96 1.92
C VAL A 177 -4.85 8.15 2.75
N SER A 178 -5.22 8.62 3.97
CA SER A 178 -6.20 7.94 4.82
C SER A 178 -7.59 7.81 4.20
N PHE A 179 -7.95 8.71 3.27
CA PHE A 179 -9.23 8.69 2.59
C PHE A 179 -9.14 8.28 1.12
N VAL A 180 -7.96 7.85 0.67
CA VAL A 180 -7.77 7.25 -0.66
C VAL A 180 -8.07 5.76 -0.56
N PRO A 181 -8.95 5.20 -1.40
CA PRO A 181 -9.18 3.76 -1.42
C PRO A 181 -7.92 3.00 -1.87
N SER A 182 -7.62 1.88 -1.23
CA SER A 182 -6.53 0.98 -1.64
C SER A 182 -6.86 0.23 -2.92
N SER A 183 -8.14 -0.01 -3.16
CA SER A 183 -8.68 -0.72 -4.33
C SER A 183 -9.98 -0.07 -4.78
N ILE A 184 -10.19 -0.08 -6.10
CA ILE A 184 -11.46 0.35 -6.71
C ILE A 184 -12.53 -0.74 -6.69
N ASP A 185 -12.13 -2.00 -6.49
CA ASP A 185 -13.07 -3.12 -6.41
C ASP A 185 -13.76 -3.20 -5.03
N ASN A 186 -13.04 -2.82 -3.97
CA ASN A 186 -13.54 -2.74 -2.60
C ASN A 186 -13.00 -1.44 -1.99
N ALA A 187 -13.75 -0.37 -2.13
CA ALA A 187 -13.32 0.97 -1.73
C ALA A 187 -13.49 1.25 -0.22
N ASP A 188 -13.54 0.22 0.63
CA ASP A 188 -13.74 0.32 2.08
C ASP A 188 -12.48 0.16 2.92
N ILE A 189 -11.32 0.01 2.26
CA ILE A 189 -10.00 -0.04 2.90
C ILE A 189 -9.18 1.13 2.41
N SER A 190 -8.64 1.91 3.34
CA SER A 190 -7.81 3.07 3.01
C SER A 190 -6.44 2.64 2.48
N LEU A 191 -5.87 3.42 1.57
CA LEU A 191 -4.52 3.20 1.10
C LEU A 191 -3.51 3.32 2.25
N PHE A 192 -3.73 4.23 3.20
CA PHE A 192 -2.89 4.35 4.39
C PHE A 192 -2.84 3.05 5.22
N ASP A 193 -4.00 2.46 5.51
CA ASP A 193 -4.04 1.23 6.30
C ASP A 193 -3.42 0.05 5.54
N HIS A 194 -3.67 -0.05 4.24
CA HIS A 194 -3.03 -1.06 3.39
C HIS A 194 -1.50 -0.94 3.42
N LEU A 195 -0.95 0.25 3.23
CA LEU A 195 0.49 0.52 3.26
C LEU A 195 1.11 0.18 4.63
N LYS A 196 0.47 0.65 5.71
CA LYS A 196 0.91 0.42 7.08
C LYS A 196 0.93 -1.07 7.44
N ILE A 197 -0.14 -1.80 7.12
CA ILE A 197 -0.25 -3.22 7.41
C ILE A 197 0.72 -4.03 6.56
N THR A 198 0.92 -3.70 5.29
CA THR A 198 1.92 -4.35 4.42
C THR A 198 3.32 -4.19 4.99
N ALA A 199 3.69 -3.01 5.46
CA ALA A 199 4.98 -2.78 6.12
C ALA A 199 5.16 -3.62 7.40
N ALA A 200 4.11 -3.73 8.22
CA ALA A 200 4.13 -4.53 9.44
C ALA A 200 4.25 -6.04 9.13
N VAL A 201 3.44 -6.54 8.20
CA VAL A 201 3.49 -7.95 7.76
C VAL A 201 4.85 -8.28 7.14
N GLY A 202 5.41 -7.37 6.34
CA GLY A 202 6.74 -7.53 5.76
C GLY A 202 7.83 -7.71 6.82
N ASN A 203 7.79 -6.93 7.89
CA ASN A 203 8.72 -7.09 9.01
C ASN A 203 8.53 -8.42 9.75
N CYS A 204 7.30 -8.87 9.97
CA CYS A 204 7.04 -10.18 10.57
C CYS A 204 7.58 -11.33 9.69
N ILE A 205 7.40 -11.24 8.36
CA ILE A 205 7.96 -12.22 7.41
C ILE A 205 9.49 -12.23 7.50
N TYR A 206 10.10 -11.06 7.48
CA TYR A 206 11.56 -10.94 7.57
C TYR A 206 12.10 -11.54 8.87
N GLU A 207 11.54 -11.21 10.03
CA GLU A 207 11.95 -11.76 11.31
C GLU A 207 11.88 -13.29 11.33
N TYR A 208 10.78 -13.85 10.80
CA TYR A 208 10.63 -15.29 10.68
C TYR A 208 11.72 -15.92 9.79
N LEU A 209 12.02 -15.32 8.62
CA LEU A 209 13.04 -15.85 7.72
C LEU A 209 14.44 -15.79 8.36
N GLU A 210 14.76 -14.72 9.06
CA GLU A 210 16.02 -14.57 9.80
C GLU A 210 16.16 -15.63 10.89
N GLU A 211 15.10 -15.86 11.69
CA GLU A 211 15.11 -16.92 12.72
C GLU A 211 15.28 -18.32 12.13
N GLN A 212 14.79 -18.57 10.93
CA GLN A 212 14.96 -19.84 10.21
C GLN A 212 16.30 -19.93 9.46
N GLY A 213 17.13 -18.88 9.45
CA GLY A 213 18.39 -18.83 8.70
C GLY A 213 18.19 -18.83 7.18
N ILE A 214 17.06 -18.31 6.69
CA ILE A 214 16.73 -18.26 5.27
C ILE A 214 17.13 -16.90 4.71
N SER A 215 18.14 -16.89 3.83
CA SER A 215 18.64 -15.69 3.17
C SER A 215 18.25 -15.58 1.68
N ASN A 216 17.86 -16.69 1.03
CA ASN A 216 17.36 -16.65 -0.34
C ASN A 216 15.85 -16.41 -0.34
N TYR A 217 15.46 -15.13 -0.34
CA TYR A 217 14.05 -14.72 -0.29
C TYR A 217 13.31 -15.05 -1.58
N LYS A 218 13.99 -14.98 -2.74
CA LYS A 218 13.42 -15.37 -4.03
C LYS A 218 12.94 -16.81 -4.01
N HIS A 219 13.81 -17.73 -3.58
CA HIS A 219 13.47 -19.14 -3.51
C HIS A 219 12.32 -19.40 -2.53
N ALA A 220 12.39 -18.82 -1.32
CA ALA A 220 11.40 -19.04 -0.28
C ALA A 220 10.03 -18.43 -0.59
N LEU A 221 10.00 -17.20 -1.10
CA LEU A 221 8.78 -16.40 -1.20
C LEU A 221 8.20 -16.30 -2.61
N PHE A 222 8.95 -16.68 -3.64
CA PHE A 222 8.51 -16.56 -5.03
C PHE A 222 8.54 -17.90 -5.78
N GLU A 223 9.67 -18.60 -5.82
CA GLU A 223 9.81 -19.84 -6.61
C GLU A 223 9.10 -21.05 -5.97
N ASN A 224 9.17 -21.18 -4.64
CA ASN A 224 8.58 -22.27 -3.87
C ASN A 224 7.52 -21.83 -2.86
N ALA A 225 6.90 -20.68 -3.10
CA ALA A 225 5.92 -20.11 -2.18
C ALA A 225 4.81 -21.10 -1.79
N ALA A 226 4.25 -21.84 -2.74
CA ALA A 226 3.19 -22.82 -2.48
C ALA A 226 3.65 -23.94 -1.53
N ASP A 227 4.85 -24.49 -1.73
CA ASP A 227 5.41 -25.55 -0.88
C ASP A 227 5.76 -25.05 0.51
N TYR A 228 6.24 -23.82 0.60
CA TYR A 228 6.62 -23.19 1.86
C TYR A 228 5.40 -22.93 2.75
N TYR A 229 4.32 -22.40 2.19
CA TYR A 229 3.12 -22.02 2.93
C TYR A 229 2.21 -23.20 3.26
N MET A 230 2.12 -24.19 2.41
CA MET A 230 1.35 -25.42 2.69
C MET A 230 1.98 -26.25 3.80
N LYS A 231 3.30 -26.14 4.01
CA LYS A 231 4.03 -26.91 5.03
C LYS A 231 4.33 -26.14 6.32
N LYS A 232 4.33 -24.80 6.27
CA LYS A 232 4.70 -23.92 7.40
C LYS A 232 3.67 -22.79 7.51
N CYS A 233 2.56 -23.08 8.18
CA CYS A 233 1.55 -22.04 8.45
C CYS A 233 2.16 -20.83 9.16
N PHE A 234 2.05 -19.65 8.56
CA PHE A 234 2.08 -18.42 9.33
C PHE A 234 0.78 -18.35 10.14
N LEU A 235 0.87 -18.67 11.39
CA LEU A 235 -0.19 -18.32 12.31
C LEU A 235 -0.01 -16.85 12.66
N MET A 236 -0.67 -15.97 11.92
CA MET A 236 -0.90 -14.63 12.39
C MET A 236 -2.00 -14.70 13.42
N PHE A 237 -1.65 -14.48 14.67
CA PHE A 237 -2.64 -14.27 15.71
C PHE A 237 -3.08 -12.80 15.65
N SER A 238 -4.31 -12.55 15.25
CA SER A 238 -4.99 -11.33 15.66
C SER A 238 -5.35 -11.48 17.13
N MET A 239 -4.72 -10.69 17.97
CA MET A 239 -5.23 -10.45 19.32
C MET A 239 -6.31 -9.38 19.27
#